data_51e58c432b2cbddc72f2e9f82f8866e8
#
_entry.id   51e58c432b2cbddc72f2e9f82f8866e8
#
_cell.length_a   1.000
_cell.length_b   1.000
_cell.length_c   1.000
_cell.angle_alpha   90.00
_cell.angle_beta   90.00
_cell.angle_gamma   90.00
#
_symmetry.space_group_name_H-M   'P 1'
#
loop_
_entity.id
_entity.type
_entity.pdbx_description
1 polymer ?
#
loop_
_entity_poly.entity_id
_entity_poly.type
_entity_poly.pdbx_seq_one_letter_code
_entity_poly.pdbx_strand_id
1 'polypeptide(L)'
;YLEEESFCQKVECHDSIDSTNIRGKQLAELGEAEGTLIVADRQTAGRGRRGRNWISESGVGIYMTYVLRPTVQPAHVSGITLLAALAMCEATYQECDVLPQIKWPNDVIIDGKKICGILTEMSSEVQYVHYAVMGIGINANKEKFDETLKDKATSIYLSTGKKVNRAKFTAAFADAFGGYYRRYMQDGDLSAFVEEYDELLANKDKEVIIYHGMVEDATPDKISRGIARGIDKDGALLVEIDGSVTPVMSGEVSIRGVQGYV
;
A
#
# COMPACT_ATOMS: atom_id res chain seq x y z
N TYR A 1 -15.46 7.30 -15.53
CA TYR A 1 -14.82 6.00 -15.44
C TYR A 1 -15.32 5.16 -14.25
N LEU A 2 -15.83 5.79 -13.17
CA LEU A 2 -16.45 5.08 -12.05
C LEU A 2 -17.88 4.69 -12.45
N GLU A 3 -18.26 3.43 -12.20
CA GLU A 3 -19.61 2.91 -12.44
C GLU A 3 -20.53 3.19 -11.23
N GLU A 4 -21.85 3.13 -11.41
CA GLU A 4 -22.83 3.39 -10.31
C GLU A 4 -22.67 2.42 -9.14
N GLU A 5 -22.22 1.19 -9.39
CA GLU A 5 -21.99 0.15 -8.36
C GLU A 5 -20.56 0.17 -7.79
N SER A 6 -19.73 1.14 -8.21
CA SER A 6 -18.36 1.28 -7.68
C SER A 6 -18.37 1.44 -6.16
N PHE A 7 -17.35 0.88 -5.51
CA PHE A 7 -17.10 1.12 -4.09
C PHE A 7 -16.91 2.60 -3.77
N CYS A 8 -16.40 3.37 -4.74
CA CYS A 8 -16.19 4.81 -4.64
C CYS A 8 -17.52 5.56 -4.84
N GLN A 9 -18.16 5.98 -3.76
CA GLN A 9 -19.46 6.67 -3.78
C GLN A 9 -19.36 8.18 -3.95
N LYS A 10 -18.24 8.77 -3.57
CA LYS A 10 -18.00 10.23 -3.61
C LYS A 10 -16.53 10.52 -3.88
N VAL A 11 -16.26 11.50 -4.72
CA VAL A 11 -14.90 11.95 -5.01
C VAL A 11 -14.74 13.43 -4.64
N GLU A 12 -13.74 13.75 -3.83
CA GLU A 12 -13.29 15.11 -3.54
C GLU A 12 -11.94 15.35 -4.24
N CYS A 13 -11.88 16.30 -5.18
CA CYS A 13 -10.68 16.58 -5.97
C CYS A 13 -10.01 17.89 -5.54
N HIS A 14 -8.68 17.89 -5.48
CA HIS A 14 -7.85 19.05 -5.16
C HIS A 14 -6.75 19.25 -6.19
N ASP A 15 -6.53 20.47 -6.65
CA ASP A 15 -5.35 20.82 -7.43
C ASP A 15 -4.09 20.73 -6.55
N SER A 16 -4.19 21.20 -5.30
CA SER A 16 -3.11 21.13 -4.31
C SER A 16 -3.68 21.06 -2.89
N ILE A 17 -3.12 20.20 -2.06
CA ILE A 17 -3.46 20.05 -0.64
C ILE A 17 -2.18 19.74 0.15
N ASP A 18 -2.23 19.83 1.47
CA ASP A 18 -1.13 19.38 2.32
C ASP A 18 -0.97 17.86 2.24
N SER A 19 -2.02 17.10 2.55
CA SER A 19 -2.06 15.65 2.48
C SER A 19 -3.48 15.12 2.34
N THR A 20 -3.70 14.23 1.36
CA THR A 20 -4.99 13.53 1.21
C THR A 20 -5.34 12.69 2.45
N ASN A 21 -4.35 12.10 3.16
CA ASN A 21 -4.58 11.38 4.42
C ASN A 21 -5.06 12.32 5.54
N ILE A 22 -4.48 13.50 5.66
CA ILE A 22 -4.93 14.48 6.66
C ILE A 22 -6.38 14.88 6.36
N ARG A 23 -6.69 15.18 5.09
CA ARG A 23 -8.05 15.50 4.67
C ARG A 23 -9.02 14.34 4.91
N GLY A 24 -8.60 13.11 4.60
CA GLY A 24 -9.39 11.90 4.85
C GLY A 24 -9.75 11.73 6.33
N LYS A 25 -8.80 11.97 7.25
CA LYS A 25 -9.07 11.94 8.69
C LYS A 25 -10.09 12.99 9.11
N GLN A 26 -9.94 14.24 8.63
CA GLN A 26 -10.90 15.30 8.92
C GLN A 26 -12.31 14.93 8.47
N LEU A 27 -12.46 14.39 7.25
CA LEU A 27 -13.75 13.94 6.73
C LEU A 27 -14.32 12.77 7.53
N ALA A 28 -13.47 11.80 7.89
CA ALA A 28 -13.88 10.66 8.70
C ALA A 28 -14.39 11.07 10.09
N GLU A 29 -13.74 12.05 10.74
CA GLU A 29 -14.14 12.64 12.02
C GLU A 29 -15.44 13.41 11.91
N LEU A 30 -15.72 14.04 10.76
CA LEU A 30 -16.99 14.71 10.47
C LEU A 30 -18.12 13.73 10.10
N GLY A 31 -17.86 12.42 10.10
CA GLY A 31 -18.87 11.40 9.80
C GLY A 31 -19.06 11.11 8.32
N GLU A 32 -18.13 11.53 7.47
CA GLU A 32 -18.21 11.23 6.02
C GLU A 32 -18.31 9.72 5.78
N ALA A 33 -19.07 9.35 4.73
CA ALA A 33 -19.38 7.96 4.43
C ALA A 33 -18.17 7.14 3.99
N GLU A 34 -18.26 5.83 4.20
CA GLU A 34 -17.35 4.86 3.62
C GLU A 34 -17.33 4.94 2.08
N GLY A 35 -16.17 4.71 1.47
CA GLY A 35 -16.01 4.81 0.02
C GLY A 35 -15.82 6.23 -0.50
N THR A 36 -15.72 7.24 0.39
CA THR A 36 -15.32 8.59 -0.01
C THR A 36 -13.84 8.59 -0.39
N LEU A 37 -13.55 9.06 -1.60
CA LEU A 37 -12.21 9.15 -2.19
C LEU A 37 -11.77 10.60 -2.30
N ILE A 38 -10.65 10.93 -1.69
CA ILE A 38 -9.96 12.21 -1.82
C ILE A 38 -8.82 12.04 -2.83
N VAL A 39 -8.78 12.87 -3.86
CA VAL A 39 -7.72 12.84 -4.89
C VAL A 39 -7.06 14.21 -4.97
N ALA A 40 -5.74 14.25 -5.11
CA ALA A 40 -5.00 15.49 -5.31
C ALA A 40 -4.03 15.38 -6.49
N ASP A 41 -3.89 16.47 -7.25
CA ASP A 41 -2.86 16.56 -8.29
C ASP A 41 -1.47 16.80 -7.66
N ARG A 42 -1.42 17.48 -6.50
CA ARG A 42 -0.19 17.76 -5.75
C ARG A 42 -0.42 17.66 -4.24
N GLN A 43 0.57 17.16 -3.50
CA GLN A 43 0.62 17.30 -2.05
C GLN A 43 1.86 18.09 -1.63
N THR A 44 1.69 19.05 -0.70
CA THR A 44 2.80 19.85 -0.17
C THR A 44 3.46 19.21 1.04
N ALA A 45 2.76 18.28 1.72
CA ALA A 45 3.22 17.53 2.89
C ALA A 45 2.76 16.06 2.81
N GLY A 46 2.97 15.43 1.64
CA GLY A 46 2.63 14.01 1.42
C GLY A 46 3.31 13.11 2.44
N ARG A 47 2.56 12.13 2.98
CA ARG A 47 2.98 11.28 4.09
C ARG A 47 3.26 9.85 3.65
N GLY A 48 4.30 9.27 4.22
CA GLY A 48 4.64 7.86 4.15
C GLY A 48 4.72 7.23 5.54
N ARG A 49 4.92 5.93 5.62
CA ARG A 49 5.08 5.21 6.90
C ARG A 49 6.27 5.74 7.69
N ARG A 50 6.12 5.74 9.02
CA ARG A 50 7.19 6.04 9.98
C ARG A 50 7.78 7.45 9.79
N GLY A 51 6.91 8.43 9.55
CA GLY A 51 7.30 9.84 9.41
C GLY A 51 8.03 10.21 8.11
N ARG A 52 8.16 9.27 7.16
CA ARG A 52 8.74 9.56 5.85
C ARG A 52 7.82 10.45 5.02
N ASN A 53 8.40 11.24 4.14
CA ASN A 53 7.66 12.05 3.20
C ASN A 53 7.40 11.27 1.90
N TRP A 54 6.25 11.53 1.27
CA TRP A 54 5.94 11.10 -0.08
C TRP A 54 5.98 12.32 -1.01
N ILE A 55 6.92 12.33 -1.96
CA ILE A 55 7.09 13.42 -2.92
C ILE A 55 5.94 13.37 -3.93
N SER A 56 5.13 14.44 -3.97
CA SER A 56 3.86 14.50 -4.72
C SER A 56 3.86 15.68 -5.68
N GLU A 57 4.49 15.51 -6.83
CA GLU A 57 4.57 16.53 -7.89
C GLU A 57 3.31 16.55 -8.74
N SER A 58 2.87 17.76 -9.16
CA SER A 58 1.71 17.96 -10.04
C SER A 58 1.89 17.28 -11.40
N GLY A 59 0.83 16.72 -11.94
CA GLY A 59 0.74 16.22 -13.31
C GLY A 59 1.29 14.81 -13.53
N VAL A 60 2.07 14.26 -12.61
CA VAL A 60 2.87 13.04 -12.86
C VAL A 60 2.54 11.84 -11.97
N GLY A 61 1.96 12.07 -10.81
CA GLY A 61 1.57 11.01 -9.87
C GLY A 61 0.06 10.87 -9.71
N ILE A 62 -0.36 9.85 -8.95
CA ILE A 62 -1.72 9.71 -8.43
C ILE A 62 -1.59 9.69 -6.91
N TYR A 63 -2.27 10.61 -6.25
CA TYR A 63 -2.26 10.75 -4.79
C TYR A 63 -3.71 10.74 -4.33
N MET A 64 -4.08 9.70 -3.61
CA MET A 64 -5.47 9.51 -3.22
C MET A 64 -5.57 8.87 -1.84
N THR A 65 -6.72 9.07 -1.19
CA THR A 65 -7.02 8.48 0.11
C THR A 65 -8.49 8.09 0.17
N TYR A 66 -8.76 6.86 0.59
CA TYR A 66 -10.10 6.39 0.93
C TYR A 66 -10.41 6.64 2.40
N VAL A 67 -11.65 7.07 2.66
CA VAL A 67 -12.27 6.97 3.98
C VAL A 67 -12.97 5.61 4.07
N LEU A 68 -12.62 4.82 5.10
CA LEU A 68 -13.12 3.46 5.32
C LEU A 68 -13.72 3.34 6.72
N ARG A 69 -14.72 2.44 6.86
CA ARG A 69 -15.34 2.10 8.14
C ARG A 69 -15.38 0.58 8.34
N PRO A 70 -14.18 -0.02 8.47
CA PRO A 70 -14.07 -1.46 8.49
C PRO A 70 -14.74 -2.06 9.73
N THR A 71 -15.44 -3.18 9.53
CA THR A 71 -16.09 -3.94 10.60
C THR A 71 -15.18 -4.99 11.25
N VAL A 72 -13.97 -5.17 10.72
CA VAL A 72 -12.96 -6.06 11.31
C VAL A 72 -12.37 -5.49 12.59
N GLN A 73 -11.79 -6.34 13.42
CA GLN A 73 -11.10 -5.91 14.63
C GLN A 73 -9.87 -5.04 14.31
N PRO A 74 -9.45 -4.14 15.21
CA PRO A 74 -8.30 -3.25 15.00
C PRO A 74 -7.01 -3.99 14.59
N ALA A 75 -6.77 -5.18 15.12
CA ALA A 75 -5.62 -6.01 14.78
C ALA A 75 -5.57 -6.42 13.29
N HIS A 76 -6.73 -6.51 12.64
CA HIS A 76 -6.85 -6.94 11.25
C HIS A 76 -6.87 -5.79 10.23
N VAL A 77 -6.91 -4.52 10.67
CA VAL A 77 -6.93 -3.35 9.76
C VAL A 77 -5.71 -3.32 8.82
N SER A 78 -4.57 -3.86 9.27
CA SER A 78 -3.38 -3.98 8.42
C SER A 78 -3.62 -4.80 7.14
N GLY A 79 -4.56 -5.73 7.15
CA GLY A 79 -4.99 -6.51 5.98
C GLY A 79 -5.49 -5.62 4.83
N ILE A 80 -6.14 -4.50 5.13
CA ILE A 80 -6.60 -3.53 4.12
C ILE A 80 -5.43 -3.02 3.26
N THR A 81 -4.25 -2.83 3.86
CA THR A 81 -3.03 -2.43 3.13
C THR A 81 -2.60 -3.51 2.13
N LEU A 82 -2.71 -4.78 2.51
CA LEU A 82 -2.33 -5.90 1.66
C LEU A 82 -3.31 -6.05 0.48
N LEU A 83 -4.61 -5.89 0.74
CA LEU A 83 -5.64 -5.89 -0.32
C LEU A 83 -5.45 -4.73 -1.31
N ALA A 84 -5.08 -3.55 -0.82
CA ALA A 84 -4.77 -2.42 -1.70
C ALA A 84 -3.53 -2.69 -2.57
N ALA A 85 -2.57 -3.49 -2.08
CA ALA A 85 -1.44 -3.90 -2.90
C ALA A 85 -1.86 -4.90 -3.99
N LEU A 86 -2.76 -5.85 -3.71
CA LEU A 86 -3.37 -6.72 -4.72
C LEU A 86 -4.12 -5.92 -5.77
N ALA A 87 -5.02 -5.03 -5.34
CA ALA A 87 -5.76 -4.14 -6.25
C ALA A 87 -4.85 -3.27 -7.12
N MET A 88 -3.71 -2.82 -6.58
CA MET A 88 -2.72 -2.07 -7.35
C MET A 88 -2.04 -2.94 -8.42
N CYS A 89 -1.75 -4.20 -8.12
CA CYS A 89 -1.21 -5.15 -9.09
C CYS A 89 -2.22 -5.42 -10.20
N GLU A 90 -3.47 -5.69 -9.85
CA GLU A 90 -4.55 -5.91 -10.80
C GLU A 90 -4.78 -4.69 -11.71
N ALA A 91 -4.95 -3.50 -11.16
CA ALA A 91 -5.14 -2.27 -11.92
C ALA A 91 -3.95 -1.97 -12.85
N THR A 92 -2.72 -2.26 -12.41
CA THR A 92 -1.53 -2.08 -13.26
C THR A 92 -1.52 -3.08 -14.41
N TYR A 93 -1.90 -4.32 -14.16
CA TYR A 93 -2.00 -5.33 -15.21
C TYR A 93 -3.07 -4.96 -16.24
N GLN A 94 -4.27 -4.57 -15.79
CA GLN A 94 -5.38 -4.17 -16.65
C GLN A 94 -5.06 -2.95 -17.54
N GLU A 95 -4.38 -1.94 -16.98
CA GLU A 95 -4.14 -0.69 -17.69
C GLU A 95 -2.82 -0.66 -18.49
N CYS A 96 -1.85 -1.48 -18.12
CA CYS A 96 -0.49 -1.42 -18.68
C CYS A 96 0.02 -2.75 -19.24
N ASP A 97 -0.68 -3.87 -19.03
CA ASP A 97 -0.24 -5.22 -19.41
C ASP A 97 1.10 -5.62 -18.77
N VAL A 98 1.30 -5.16 -17.53
CA VAL A 98 2.47 -5.49 -16.70
C VAL A 98 1.98 -5.90 -15.33
N LEU A 99 2.39 -7.07 -14.85
CA LEU A 99 2.08 -7.57 -13.52
C LEU A 99 3.19 -7.18 -12.53
N PRO A 100 2.93 -6.24 -11.60
CA PRO A 100 3.89 -5.86 -10.58
C PRO A 100 4.04 -6.96 -9.52
N GLN A 101 5.03 -6.79 -8.66
CA GLN A 101 5.19 -7.59 -7.46
C GLN A 101 4.91 -6.75 -6.22
N ILE A 102 4.59 -7.42 -5.12
CA ILE A 102 4.34 -6.80 -3.83
C ILE A 102 5.57 -6.95 -2.95
N LYS A 103 6.09 -5.85 -2.47
CA LYS A 103 7.06 -5.84 -1.38
C LYS A 103 6.33 -5.59 -0.07
N TRP A 104 6.14 -6.66 0.70
CA TRP A 104 5.46 -6.60 1.99
C TRP A 104 6.06 -5.51 2.91
N PRO A 105 5.24 -4.78 3.67
CA PRO A 105 3.78 -4.92 3.77
C PRO A 105 2.99 -3.95 2.89
N ASN A 106 3.61 -2.96 2.23
CA ASN A 106 2.88 -1.77 1.76
C ASN A 106 3.43 -1.14 0.48
N ASP A 107 4.34 -1.79 -0.20
CA ASP A 107 4.96 -1.25 -1.42
C ASP A 107 4.67 -2.17 -2.60
N VAL A 108 4.34 -1.57 -3.75
CA VAL A 108 4.23 -2.30 -5.03
C VAL A 108 5.40 -1.89 -5.91
N ILE A 109 5.99 -2.87 -6.59
CA ILE A 109 7.26 -2.72 -7.29
C ILE A 109 7.18 -3.28 -8.72
N ILE A 110 7.98 -2.71 -9.62
CA ILE A 110 8.32 -3.28 -10.93
C ILE A 110 9.86 -3.33 -11.00
N ASP A 111 10.42 -4.46 -11.42
CA ASP A 111 11.86 -4.68 -11.53
C ASP A 111 12.65 -4.28 -10.27
N GLY A 112 12.11 -4.64 -9.11
CA GLY A 112 12.72 -4.36 -7.80
C GLY A 112 12.63 -2.90 -7.35
N LYS A 113 11.97 -2.00 -8.10
CA LYS A 113 11.83 -0.57 -7.78
C LYS A 113 10.38 -0.18 -7.50
N LYS A 114 10.20 0.65 -6.50
CA LYS A 114 8.88 1.07 -6.01
C LYS A 114 8.13 1.96 -7.00
N ILE A 115 6.92 1.53 -7.37
CA ILE A 115 5.95 2.33 -8.14
C ILE A 115 4.82 2.86 -7.26
N CYS A 116 4.49 2.17 -6.16
CA CYS A 116 3.40 2.57 -5.27
C CYS A 116 3.75 2.36 -3.81
N GLY A 117 3.27 3.25 -2.96
CA GLY A 117 3.29 3.12 -1.51
C GLY A 117 1.92 3.35 -0.91
N ILE A 118 1.56 2.50 0.05
CA ILE A 118 0.26 2.53 0.72
C ILE A 118 0.46 2.87 2.19
N LEU A 119 -0.39 3.75 2.74
CA LEU A 119 -0.36 4.17 4.13
C LEU A 119 -1.76 4.11 4.72
N THR A 120 -2.05 3.07 5.47
CA THR A 120 -3.29 2.95 6.24
C THR A 120 -3.07 3.47 7.66
N GLU A 121 -3.89 4.42 8.07
CA GLU A 121 -3.95 4.96 9.43
C GLU A 121 -5.38 4.80 9.95
N MET A 122 -5.55 4.53 11.24
CA MET A 122 -6.88 4.32 11.84
C MET A 122 -7.06 5.09 13.12
N SER A 123 -8.32 5.32 13.47
CA SER A 123 -8.78 5.66 14.81
C SER A 123 -9.60 4.48 15.35
N SER A 124 -9.23 3.95 16.51
CA SER A 124 -9.86 2.77 17.07
C SER A 124 -9.84 2.78 18.59
N GLU A 125 -10.74 2.01 19.17
CA GLU A 125 -10.65 1.52 20.54
C GLU A 125 -10.15 0.07 20.55
N VAL A 126 -10.12 -0.56 21.73
CA VAL A 126 -9.56 -1.92 21.88
C VAL A 126 -10.31 -2.95 21.02
N GLN A 127 -11.62 -2.78 20.84
CA GLN A 127 -12.48 -3.79 20.22
C GLN A 127 -13.08 -3.36 18.87
N TYR A 128 -13.01 -2.09 18.51
CA TYR A 128 -13.61 -1.62 17.26
C TYR A 128 -12.85 -0.46 16.63
N VAL A 129 -13.04 -0.31 15.33
CA VAL A 129 -12.45 0.74 14.50
C VAL A 129 -13.49 1.83 14.27
N HIS A 130 -13.17 3.07 14.62
CA HIS A 130 -14.03 4.22 14.31
C HIS A 130 -13.98 4.53 12.81
N TYR A 131 -12.79 4.59 12.28
CA TYR A 131 -12.51 4.75 10.85
C TYR A 131 -11.07 4.32 10.53
N ALA A 132 -10.85 4.04 9.27
CA ALA A 132 -9.51 3.98 8.69
C ALA A 132 -9.42 4.95 7.51
N VAL A 133 -8.23 5.49 7.27
CA VAL A 133 -7.90 6.22 6.04
C VAL A 133 -6.76 5.50 5.36
N MET A 134 -6.95 5.18 4.08
CA MET A 134 -5.98 4.44 3.29
C MET A 134 -5.45 5.34 2.17
N GLY A 135 -4.26 5.89 2.40
CA GLY A 135 -3.54 6.70 1.42
C GLY A 135 -2.75 5.84 0.44
N ILE A 136 -2.82 6.20 -0.83
CA ILE A 136 -2.14 5.55 -1.92
C ILE A 136 -1.39 6.61 -2.73
N GLY A 137 -0.06 6.46 -2.80
CA GLY A 137 0.78 7.27 -3.65
C GLY A 137 1.34 6.43 -4.80
N ILE A 138 1.09 6.84 -6.04
CA ILE A 138 1.52 6.11 -7.24
C ILE A 138 2.44 6.98 -8.09
N ASN A 139 3.61 6.47 -8.39
CA ASN A 139 4.50 7.03 -9.38
C ASN A 139 4.00 6.62 -10.78
N ALA A 140 3.04 7.36 -11.32
CA ALA A 140 2.40 7.01 -12.59
C ALA A 140 3.26 7.41 -13.80
N ASN A 141 3.38 8.71 -14.05
CA ASN A 141 3.99 9.28 -15.26
C ASN A 141 5.28 10.05 -14.98
N LYS A 142 5.90 9.87 -13.81
CA LYS A 142 7.15 10.56 -13.44
C LYS A 142 8.29 10.09 -14.34
N GLU A 143 9.04 11.05 -14.89
CA GLU A 143 10.12 10.79 -15.87
C GLU A 143 11.52 10.77 -15.24
N LYS A 144 11.66 11.31 -14.03
CA LYS A 144 12.95 11.39 -13.33
C LYS A 144 12.78 11.24 -11.84
N PHE A 145 13.77 10.67 -11.19
CA PHE A 145 13.89 10.57 -9.74
C PHE A 145 15.22 11.17 -9.31
N ASP A 146 15.25 11.74 -8.11
CA ASP A 146 16.49 12.22 -7.51
C ASP A 146 17.49 11.08 -7.33
N GLU A 147 18.79 11.40 -7.33
CA GLU A 147 19.87 10.44 -7.19
C GLU A 147 19.72 9.50 -5.98
N THR A 148 19.14 10.00 -4.88
CA THR A 148 18.87 9.21 -3.65
C THR A 148 17.76 8.17 -3.79
N LEU A 149 16.92 8.31 -4.82
CA LEU A 149 15.73 7.46 -5.05
C LEU A 149 15.84 6.60 -6.32
N LYS A 150 16.72 6.92 -7.27
CA LYS A 150 16.81 6.27 -8.59
C LYS A 150 16.99 4.75 -8.54
N ASP A 151 17.63 4.23 -7.48
CA ASP A 151 17.87 2.81 -7.30
C ASP A 151 16.74 2.09 -6.55
N LYS A 152 15.83 2.84 -5.93
CA LYS A 152 14.75 2.31 -5.08
C LYS A 152 13.35 2.58 -5.62
N ALA A 153 13.20 3.56 -6.51
CA ALA A 153 11.91 3.97 -7.05
C ALA A 153 11.95 4.06 -8.57
N THR A 154 10.80 3.78 -9.17
CA THR A 154 10.51 3.96 -10.59
C THR A 154 9.09 4.46 -10.75
N SER A 155 8.66 4.70 -11.99
CA SER A 155 7.27 4.97 -12.33
C SER A 155 6.75 3.92 -13.31
N ILE A 156 5.43 3.83 -13.43
CA ILE A 156 4.80 2.98 -14.45
C ILE A 156 5.35 3.39 -15.83
N TYR A 157 5.42 4.69 -16.10
CA TYR A 157 5.94 5.19 -17.37
C TYR A 157 7.39 4.77 -17.64
N LEU A 158 8.30 4.92 -16.68
CA LEU A 158 9.71 4.53 -16.85
C LEU A 158 9.90 3.03 -17.03
N SER A 159 9.05 2.22 -16.39
CA SER A 159 9.14 0.77 -16.47
C SER A 159 8.47 0.19 -17.71
N THR A 160 7.44 0.86 -18.26
CA THR A 160 6.64 0.32 -19.38
C THR A 160 6.81 1.10 -20.68
N GLY A 161 7.34 2.32 -20.63
CA GLY A 161 7.38 3.26 -21.75
C GLY A 161 6.03 3.90 -22.09
N LYS A 162 4.94 3.57 -21.34
CA LYS A 162 3.57 4.03 -21.59
C LYS A 162 3.10 4.99 -20.52
N LYS A 163 2.63 6.18 -20.90
CA LYS A 163 1.94 7.09 -19.97
C LYS A 163 0.52 6.58 -19.72
N VAL A 164 0.13 6.54 -18.46
CA VAL A 164 -1.22 6.13 -18.07
C VAL A 164 -2.17 7.32 -17.98
N ASN A 165 -3.44 7.12 -18.33
CA ASN A 165 -4.50 8.06 -17.99
C ASN A 165 -4.80 7.92 -16.50
N ARG A 166 -4.41 8.94 -15.71
CA ARG A 166 -4.48 8.89 -14.25
C ARG A 166 -5.90 8.67 -13.72
N ALA A 167 -6.91 9.29 -14.36
CA ALA A 167 -8.30 9.12 -13.94
C ALA A 167 -8.83 7.70 -14.24
N LYS A 168 -8.49 7.14 -15.40
CA LYS A 168 -8.84 5.76 -15.76
C LYS A 168 -8.17 4.76 -14.84
N PHE A 169 -6.88 4.96 -14.55
CA PHE A 169 -6.13 4.11 -13.62
C PHE A 169 -6.71 4.17 -12.19
N THR A 170 -7.10 5.38 -11.73
CA THR A 170 -7.76 5.53 -10.43
C THR A 170 -9.08 4.77 -10.38
N ALA A 171 -9.88 4.77 -11.45
CA ALA A 171 -11.12 4.01 -11.51
C ALA A 171 -10.86 2.49 -11.50
N ALA A 172 -9.92 2.00 -12.31
CA ALA A 172 -9.54 0.58 -12.30
C ALA A 172 -9.09 0.11 -10.91
N PHE A 173 -8.26 0.92 -10.22
CA PHE A 173 -7.89 0.64 -8.84
C PHE A 173 -9.10 0.63 -7.89
N ALA A 174 -10.01 1.60 -8.03
CA ALA A 174 -11.20 1.71 -7.19
C ALA A 174 -12.10 0.48 -7.29
N ASP A 175 -12.29 -0.04 -8.50
CA ASP A 175 -13.13 -1.20 -8.78
C ASP A 175 -12.48 -2.49 -8.24
N ALA A 176 -11.18 -2.70 -8.51
CA ALA A 176 -10.42 -3.82 -7.98
C ALA A 176 -10.42 -3.81 -6.43
N PHE A 177 -10.06 -2.67 -5.82
CA PHE A 177 -10.03 -2.54 -4.37
C PHE A 177 -11.41 -2.79 -3.74
N GLY A 178 -12.47 -2.26 -4.34
CA GLY A 178 -13.84 -2.47 -3.85
C GLY A 178 -14.24 -3.95 -3.82
N GLY A 179 -13.80 -4.74 -4.79
CA GLY A 179 -14.00 -6.19 -4.83
C GLY A 179 -13.30 -6.90 -3.66
N TYR A 180 -12.00 -6.66 -3.51
CA TYR A 180 -11.20 -7.23 -2.41
C TYR A 180 -11.71 -6.81 -1.04
N TYR A 181 -12.01 -5.53 -0.87
CA TYR A 181 -12.45 -4.98 0.42
C TYR A 181 -13.80 -5.56 0.86
N ARG A 182 -14.81 -5.61 -0.02
CA ARG A 182 -16.12 -6.20 0.31
C ARG A 182 -15.99 -7.65 0.74
N ARG A 183 -15.20 -8.45 0.03
CA ARG A 183 -14.97 -9.85 0.39
C ARG A 183 -14.26 -9.98 1.74
N TYR A 184 -13.24 -9.17 1.97
CA TYR A 184 -12.53 -9.15 3.26
C TYR A 184 -13.43 -8.79 4.43
N MET A 185 -14.35 -7.83 4.26
CA MET A 185 -15.33 -7.48 5.30
C MET A 185 -16.32 -8.61 5.59
N GLN A 186 -16.59 -9.48 4.62
CA GLN A 186 -17.43 -10.66 4.79
C GLN A 186 -16.67 -11.81 5.46
N ASP A 187 -15.46 -12.08 5.05
CA ASP A 187 -14.64 -13.22 5.50
C ASP A 187 -13.98 -12.95 6.87
N GLY A 188 -13.64 -11.69 7.14
CA GLY A 188 -13.03 -11.24 8.40
C GLY A 188 -11.54 -11.47 8.52
N ASP A 189 -10.92 -12.23 7.60
CA ASP A 189 -9.47 -12.46 7.53
C ASP A 189 -8.99 -12.59 6.06
N LEU A 190 -7.68 -12.78 5.86
CA LEU A 190 -7.05 -12.84 4.55
C LEU A 190 -6.97 -14.26 3.96
N SER A 191 -7.57 -15.27 4.57
CA SER A 191 -7.44 -16.68 4.13
C SER A 191 -7.72 -16.87 2.64
N ALA A 192 -8.70 -16.13 2.10
CA ALA A 192 -9.07 -16.21 0.69
C ALA A 192 -8.09 -15.54 -0.28
N PHE A 193 -7.10 -14.80 0.22
CA PHE A 193 -6.18 -13.97 -0.57
C PHE A 193 -4.71 -14.37 -0.38
N VAL A 194 -4.41 -15.27 0.56
CA VAL A 194 -3.03 -15.69 0.89
C VAL A 194 -2.31 -16.23 -0.34
N GLU A 195 -2.92 -17.13 -1.09
CA GLU A 195 -2.31 -17.75 -2.27
C GLU A 195 -1.97 -16.71 -3.33
N GLU A 196 -2.95 -15.88 -3.70
CA GLU A 196 -2.78 -14.79 -4.68
C GLU A 196 -1.72 -13.78 -4.24
N TYR A 197 -1.73 -13.40 -2.95
CA TYR A 197 -0.71 -12.48 -2.42
C TYR A 197 0.68 -13.08 -2.48
N ASP A 198 0.81 -14.33 -2.12
CA ASP A 198 2.07 -15.06 -2.09
C ASP A 198 2.68 -15.26 -3.48
N GLU A 199 1.86 -15.42 -4.52
CA GLU A 199 2.32 -15.47 -5.91
C GLU A 199 2.95 -14.14 -6.35
N LEU A 200 2.46 -13.02 -5.83
CA LEU A 200 2.97 -11.69 -6.14
C LEU A 200 4.05 -11.21 -5.17
N LEU A 201 4.31 -11.93 -4.08
CA LEU A 201 5.26 -11.53 -3.04
C LEU A 201 6.71 -11.60 -3.54
N ALA A 202 7.33 -10.45 -3.71
CA ALA A 202 8.67 -10.32 -4.27
C ALA A 202 9.77 -11.01 -3.46
N ASN A 203 9.57 -11.14 -2.16
CA ASN A 203 10.54 -11.74 -1.24
C ASN A 203 10.24 -13.20 -0.90
N LYS A 204 9.19 -13.82 -1.45
CA LYS A 204 8.87 -15.22 -1.16
C LYS A 204 10.06 -16.13 -1.50
N ASP A 205 10.37 -17.02 -0.57
CA ASP A 205 11.50 -17.97 -0.62
C ASP A 205 12.88 -17.30 -0.77
N LYS A 206 12.98 -16.01 -0.41
CA LYS A 206 14.26 -15.28 -0.39
C LYS A 206 14.67 -14.92 1.02
N GLU A 207 15.98 -14.79 1.21
CA GLU A 207 16.53 -14.27 2.46
C GLU A 207 16.17 -12.80 2.65
N VAL A 208 15.67 -12.48 3.85
CA VAL A 208 15.27 -11.12 4.25
C VAL A 208 15.93 -10.71 5.54
N ILE A 209 16.13 -9.40 5.67
CA ILE A 209 16.59 -8.75 6.89
C ILE A 209 15.40 -8.03 7.52
N ILE A 210 15.11 -8.36 8.77
CA ILE A 210 14.05 -7.76 9.58
C ILE A 210 14.70 -6.73 10.52
N TYR A 211 14.32 -5.48 10.36
CA TYR A 211 14.75 -4.39 11.24
C TYR A 211 13.62 -4.11 12.23
N HIS A 212 13.85 -4.41 13.51
CA HIS A 212 12.95 -4.06 14.59
C HIS A 212 13.18 -2.60 14.99
N GLY A 213 12.41 -1.69 14.39
CA GLY A 213 12.60 -0.26 14.53
C GLY A 213 12.99 0.44 13.21
N MET A 214 13.53 1.65 13.29
CA MET A 214 14.00 2.38 12.11
C MET A 214 15.29 1.74 11.56
N VAL A 215 15.41 1.66 10.25
CA VAL A 215 16.60 1.08 9.58
C VAL A 215 17.86 1.89 9.91
N GLU A 216 17.68 3.21 9.99
CA GLU A 216 18.74 4.18 10.27
C GLU A 216 19.29 4.07 11.70
N ASP A 217 18.47 3.56 12.66
CA ASP A 217 18.80 3.40 14.08
C ASP A 217 19.04 1.93 14.47
N ALA A 218 19.24 1.05 13.47
CA ALA A 218 19.31 -0.37 13.72
C ALA A 218 20.66 -0.76 14.34
N THR A 219 20.60 -1.38 15.52
CA THR A 219 21.73 -2.04 16.19
C THR A 219 21.66 -3.56 15.93
N PRO A 220 22.77 -4.32 16.05
CA PRO A 220 22.78 -5.76 15.76
C PRO A 220 21.69 -6.58 16.50
N ASP A 221 21.36 -6.19 17.74
CA ASP A 221 20.32 -6.82 18.55
C ASP A 221 18.89 -6.53 18.05
N LYS A 222 18.72 -5.53 17.17
CA LYS A 222 17.46 -5.17 16.53
C LYS A 222 17.34 -5.69 15.09
N ILE A 223 18.21 -6.58 14.68
CA ILE A 223 18.23 -7.14 13.35
C ILE A 223 18.08 -8.65 13.44
N SER A 224 17.10 -9.20 12.71
CA SER A 224 16.96 -10.64 12.50
C SER A 224 17.08 -10.96 11.02
N ARG A 225 17.45 -12.18 10.67
CA ARG A 225 17.54 -12.69 9.30
C ARG A 225 16.80 -14.00 9.20
N GLY A 226 16.20 -14.24 8.04
CA GLY A 226 15.48 -15.47 7.79
C GLY A 226 15.00 -15.54 6.35
N ILE A 227 14.27 -16.59 6.02
CA ILE A 227 13.69 -16.80 4.69
C ILE A 227 12.20 -16.46 4.76
N ALA A 228 11.73 -15.51 3.95
CA ALA A 228 10.31 -15.21 3.85
C ALA A 228 9.56 -16.36 3.17
N ARG A 229 8.48 -16.86 3.80
CA ARG A 229 7.74 -18.04 3.31
C ARG A 229 6.34 -17.71 2.78
N GLY A 230 5.89 -16.47 2.90
CA GLY A 230 4.56 -16.02 2.50
C GLY A 230 3.93 -15.20 3.61
N ILE A 231 2.62 -15.01 3.55
CA ILE A 231 1.84 -14.37 4.60
C ILE A 231 0.89 -15.37 5.27
N ASP A 232 0.48 -15.08 6.51
CA ASP A 232 -0.63 -15.80 7.14
C ASP A 232 -1.98 -15.09 6.90
N LYS A 233 -3.05 -15.71 7.41
CA LYS A 233 -4.42 -15.18 7.29
C LYS A 233 -4.64 -13.84 7.99
N ASP A 234 -3.76 -13.44 8.90
CA ASP A 234 -3.80 -12.17 9.64
C ASP A 234 -2.90 -11.11 8.98
N GLY A 235 -2.21 -11.48 7.89
CA GLY A 235 -1.34 -10.61 7.09
C GLY A 235 0.08 -10.43 7.65
N ALA A 236 0.48 -11.24 8.64
CA ALA A 236 1.86 -11.28 9.08
C ALA A 236 2.74 -11.96 8.03
N LEU A 237 3.95 -11.45 7.83
CA LEU A 237 4.96 -12.13 7.02
C LEU A 237 5.50 -13.33 7.80
N LEU A 238 5.39 -14.51 7.24
CA LEU A 238 5.97 -15.73 7.78
C LEU A 238 7.45 -15.78 7.43
N VAL A 239 8.32 -15.78 8.43
CA VAL A 239 9.78 -15.84 8.22
C VAL A 239 10.34 -17.05 8.96
N GLU A 240 11.05 -17.89 8.23
CA GLU A 240 11.79 -19.01 8.81
C GLU A 240 13.15 -18.52 9.33
N ILE A 241 13.32 -18.61 10.64
CA ILE A 241 14.53 -18.24 11.39
C ILE A 241 14.99 -19.46 12.17
N ASP A 242 16.23 -19.89 11.95
CA ASP A 242 16.81 -21.06 12.62
C ASP A 242 15.94 -22.34 12.55
N GLY A 243 15.28 -22.55 11.41
CA GLY A 243 14.41 -23.70 11.17
C GLY A 243 13.00 -23.61 11.78
N SER A 244 12.65 -22.46 12.37
CA SER A 244 11.31 -22.21 12.93
C SER A 244 10.62 -21.06 12.20
N VAL A 245 9.35 -21.25 11.82
CA VAL A 245 8.56 -20.20 11.17
C VAL A 245 7.97 -19.26 12.21
N THR A 246 8.30 -17.98 12.10
CA THR A 246 7.86 -16.92 13.01
C THR A 246 7.02 -15.88 12.24
N PRO A 247 5.82 -15.52 12.72
CA PRO A 247 5.03 -14.44 12.12
C PRO A 247 5.62 -13.06 12.50
N VAL A 248 5.79 -12.20 11.51
CA VAL A 248 6.31 -10.85 11.64
C VAL A 248 5.21 -9.86 11.30
N MET A 249 4.75 -9.10 12.30
CA MET A 249 3.68 -8.11 12.13
C MET A 249 4.21 -6.81 11.48
N SER A 250 3.37 -6.17 10.68
CA SER A 250 3.76 -4.99 9.87
C SER A 250 4.03 -3.69 10.65
N GLY A 251 3.71 -3.63 11.93
CA GLY A 251 3.72 -2.40 12.74
C GLY A 251 5.08 -1.69 12.79
N GLU A 252 6.00 -2.24 13.56
CA GLU A 252 7.29 -1.58 13.89
C GLU A 252 8.49 -2.17 13.14
N VAL A 253 8.28 -2.93 12.08
CA VAL A 253 9.36 -3.57 11.34
C VAL A 253 9.54 -2.99 9.93
N SER A 254 10.77 -3.08 9.42
CA SER A 254 11.09 -2.88 8.01
C SER A 254 11.75 -4.14 7.45
N ILE A 255 11.29 -4.59 6.29
CA ILE A 255 11.87 -5.74 5.59
C ILE A 255 12.74 -5.24 4.43
N ARG A 256 13.92 -5.84 4.29
CA ARG A 256 14.85 -5.61 3.17
C ARG A 256 15.34 -6.95 2.63
N GLY A 257 15.60 -7.00 1.34
CA GLY A 257 16.39 -8.07 0.77
C GLY A 257 17.86 -7.94 1.15
N VAL A 258 18.61 -9.03 1.09
CA VAL A 258 20.04 -9.04 1.44
C VAL A 258 20.87 -8.22 0.45
N GLN A 259 20.42 -8.13 -0.80
CA GLN A 259 21.11 -7.40 -1.86
C GLN A 259 20.58 -5.98 -2.11
N GLY A 260 19.67 -5.45 -1.28
CA GLY A 260 19.17 -4.10 -1.46
C GLY A 260 17.74 -3.85 -0.97
N TYR A 261 16.95 -3.14 -1.81
CA TYR A 261 15.60 -2.72 -1.43
C TYR A 261 14.62 -3.90 -1.37
N VAL A 262 14.78 -4.87 -2.25
CA VAL A 262 13.95 -6.09 -2.34
C VAL A 262 14.82 -7.32 -2.21
#